data_e4873bd15a6748d3deba5fed94d5ca10
#
_entry.id   e4873bd15a6748d3deba5fed94d5ca10
#
_cell.length_a   1.000
_cell.length_b   1.000
_cell.length_c   1.000
_cell.angle_alpha   90.00
_cell.angle_beta   90.00
_cell.angle_gamma   90.00
#
_symmetry.space_group_name_H-M   'P 1'
#
loop_
_entity.id
_entity.type
_entity.pdbx_description
1 polymer ?
#
loop_
_entity_poly.entity_id
_entity_poly.type
_entity_poly.pdbx_seq_one_letter_code
_entity_poly.pdbx_strand_id
1 'polypeptide(L)'
;MTLLQTLAPEAITLRIATVRGQRVIVDADLAALYGVETKRFNEAVKRNAAKFPADFMFTLSADEFAALRSQFATSNDSPGRGGRRYAPRVFTEHGALMAATILNSPRAVEVSVYVVRAFVRLRELAASHGDLAKRLADLEDKTEALAMNHDVFSRNTKAQLKQVFDALRELMTPPDPPKRPIGF
;
A
#
# COMPACT_ATOMS: atom_id res chain seq x y z
N MET A 1 -24.09 10.38 17.81
CA MET A 1 -23.43 10.04 16.52
C MET A 1 -24.39 9.22 15.70
N THR A 2 -24.81 9.75 14.57
CA THR A 2 -25.89 9.22 13.76
C THR A 2 -25.46 7.91 13.11
N LEU A 3 -26.33 6.90 13.09
CA LEU A 3 -26.11 5.56 12.50
C LEU A 3 -25.57 5.60 11.05
N LEU A 4 -25.92 6.65 10.30
CA LEU A 4 -25.46 6.88 8.92
C LEU A 4 -23.93 7.15 8.81
N GLN A 5 -23.32 7.75 9.84
CA GLN A 5 -21.86 8.00 9.83
C GLN A 5 -21.03 6.71 10.06
N THR A 6 -21.63 5.71 10.75
CA THR A 6 -20.98 4.42 10.98
C THR A 6 -21.06 3.50 9.76
N LEU A 7 -21.98 3.76 8.84
CA LEU A 7 -22.21 2.99 7.61
C LEU A 7 -21.52 3.59 6.38
N ALA A 8 -20.85 4.72 6.51
CA ALA A 8 -20.07 5.27 5.41
C ALA A 8 -18.97 4.24 4.99
N PRO A 9 -18.80 3.96 3.69
CA PRO A 9 -17.79 3.02 3.19
C PRO A 9 -16.40 3.31 3.75
N GLU A 10 -16.09 4.59 4.00
CA GLU A 10 -14.83 5.05 4.58
C GLU A 10 -14.64 4.54 6.02
N ALA A 11 -15.69 4.58 6.83
CA ALA A 11 -15.64 4.10 8.22
C ALA A 11 -15.50 2.56 8.30
N ILE A 12 -16.07 1.86 7.33
CA ILE A 12 -15.92 0.40 7.21
C ILE A 12 -14.49 0.05 6.72
N THR A 13 -13.98 0.80 5.77
CA THR A 13 -12.61 0.64 5.24
C THR A 13 -11.56 0.67 6.34
N LEU A 14 -11.70 1.55 7.33
CA LEU A 14 -10.81 1.64 8.49
C LEU A 14 -10.83 0.40 9.42
N ARG A 15 -11.84 -0.45 9.31
CA ARG A 15 -11.96 -1.71 10.09
C ARG A 15 -11.45 -2.93 9.33
N ILE A 16 -11.09 -2.77 8.08
CA ILE A 16 -10.54 -3.85 7.25
C ILE A 16 -9.03 -3.83 7.37
N ALA A 17 -8.46 -4.92 7.84
CA ALA A 17 -7.03 -5.13 7.97
C ALA A 17 -6.50 -6.09 6.91
N THR A 18 -5.19 -6.17 6.78
CA THR A 18 -4.52 -7.17 5.94
C THR A 18 -3.83 -8.21 6.82
N VAL A 19 -4.23 -9.47 6.70
CA VAL A 19 -3.63 -10.61 7.41
C VAL A 19 -3.37 -11.73 6.41
N ARG A 20 -2.18 -12.30 6.42
CA ARG A 20 -1.74 -13.35 5.47
C ARG A 20 -1.94 -12.95 4.00
N GLY A 21 -1.75 -11.66 3.67
CA GLY A 21 -2.00 -11.13 2.32
C GLY A 21 -3.48 -10.99 1.93
N GLN A 22 -4.41 -11.33 2.82
CA GLN A 22 -5.85 -11.20 2.60
C GLN A 22 -6.42 -10.02 3.38
N ARG A 23 -7.37 -9.32 2.78
CA ARG A 23 -8.15 -8.30 3.48
C ARG A 23 -9.25 -8.94 4.28
N VAL A 24 -9.30 -8.59 5.55
CA VAL A 24 -10.19 -9.22 6.52
C VAL A 24 -10.78 -8.21 7.49
N ILE A 25 -11.94 -8.55 8.05
CA ILE A 25 -12.58 -7.82 9.13
C ILE A 25 -12.76 -8.74 10.34
N VAL A 26 -12.54 -8.21 11.54
CA VAL A 26 -12.64 -8.99 12.79
C VAL A 26 -14.11 -9.25 13.16
N ASP A 27 -14.38 -10.40 13.78
CA ASP A 27 -15.71 -10.82 14.22
C ASP A 27 -16.48 -9.76 15.02
N ALA A 28 -15.79 -9.03 15.91
CA ALA A 28 -16.42 -8.00 16.72
C ALA A 28 -16.86 -6.79 15.90
N ASP A 29 -16.02 -6.37 14.94
CA ASP A 29 -16.33 -5.25 14.08
C ASP A 29 -17.47 -5.58 13.12
N LEU A 30 -17.42 -6.80 12.55
CA LEU A 30 -18.48 -7.28 11.66
C LEU A 30 -19.81 -7.44 12.39
N ALA A 31 -19.81 -7.98 13.62
CA ALA A 31 -20.98 -8.08 14.47
C ALA A 31 -21.56 -6.69 14.79
N ALA A 32 -20.72 -5.74 15.14
CA ALA A 32 -21.13 -4.36 15.41
C ALA A 32 -21.76 -3.69 14.18
N LEU A 33 -21.18 -3.89 12.99
CA LEU A 33 -21.74 -3.38 11.73
C LEU A 33 -23.14 -3.97 11.47
N TYR A 34 -23.30 -5.27 11.63
CA TYR A 34 -24.60 -5.95 11.46
C TYR A 34 -25.61 -5.68 12.61
N GLY A 35 -25.17 -4.99 13.65
CA GLY A 35 -26.01 -4.63 14.79
C GLY A 35 -26.38 -5.81 15.67
N VAL A 36 -25.51 -6.80 15.77
CA VAL A 36 -25.66 -7.97 16.60
C VAL A 36 -24.54 -8.05 17.64
N GLU A 37 -24.83 -8.69 18.77
CA GLU A 37 -23.82 -8.95 19.78
C GLU A 37 -22.79 -9.97 19.26
N THR A 38 -21.49 -9.73 19.51
CA THR A 38 -20.39 -10.59 19.03
C THR A 38 -20.58 -12.05 19.43
N LYS A 39 -21.10 -12.31 20.64
CA LYS A 39 -21.39 -13.67 21.10
C LYS A 39 -22.44 -14.37 20.22
N ARG A 40 -23.56 -13.68 19.96
CA ARG A 40 -24.63 -14.21 19.09
C ARG A 40 -24.15 -14.39 17.66
N PHE A 41 -23.38 -13.47 17.16
CA PHE A 41 -22.76 -13.58 15.85
C PHE A 41 -21.89 -14.85 15.74
N ASN A 42 -20.98 -15.04 16.70
CA ASN A 42 -20.08 -16.19 16.71
C ASN A 42 -20.82 -17.54 16.90
N GLU A 43 -21.93 -17.55 17.63
CA GLU A 43 -22.80 -18.70 17.75
C GLU A 43 -23.52 -19.06 16.44
N ALA A 44 -23.99 -18.03 15.71
CA ALA A 44 -24.60 -18.21 14.39
C ALA A 44 -23.60 -18.78 13.38
N VAL A 45 -22.38 -18.23 13.34
CA VAL A 45 -21.27 -18.73 12.51
C VAL A 45 -20.95 -20.19 12.86
N LYS A 46 -20.82 -20.51 14.15
CA LYS A 46 -20.55 -21.90 14.60
C LYS A 46 -21.62 -22.88 14.16
N ARG A 47 -22.89 -22.51 14.26
CA ARG A 47 -24.02 -23.35 13.79
C ARG A 47 -24.03 -23.56 12.28
N ASN A 48 -23.43 -22.64 11.52
CA ASN A 48 -23.35 -22.67 10.06
C ASN A 48 -21.92 -22.89 9.56
N ALA A 49 -21.06 -23.57 10.33
CA ALA A 49 -19.63 -23.70 10.05
C ALA A 49 -19.32 -24.22 8.63
N ALA A 50 -20.16 -25.10 8.09
CA ALA A 50 -20.03 -25.65 6.74
C ALA A 50 -20.10 -24.59 5.64
N LYS A 51 -20.67 -23.41 5.92
CA LYS A 51 -20.74 -22.28 4.98
C LYS A 51 -19.49 -21.37 5.02
N PHE A 52 -18.55 -21.64 5.90
CA PHE A 52 -17.33 -20.83 6.11
C PHE A 52 -16.07 -21.67 5.88
N PRO A 53 -15.70 -21.96 4.65
CA PRO A 53 -14.41 -22.57 4.34
C PRO A 53 -13.26 -21.66 4.75
N ALA A 54 -12.02 -22.17 4.74
CA ALA A 54 -10.84 -21.49 5.24
C ALA A 54 -10.49 -20.18 4.49
N ASP A 55 -10.93 -20.03 3.26
CA ASP A 55 -10.82 -18.81 2.44
C ASP A 55 -11.91 -17.77 2.75
N PHE A 56 -12.97 -18.14 3.49
CA PHE A 56 -14.01 -17.19 3.92
C PHE A 56 -13.77 -16.69 5.35
N MET A 57 -13.27 -17.57 6.23
CA MET A 57 -13.07 -17.27 7.65
C MET A 57 -11.92 -18.09 8.20
N PHE A 58 -11.07 -17.46 9.01
CA PHE A 58 -10.05 -18.17 9.79
C PHE A 58 -9.85 -17.53 11.17
N THR A 59 -9.18 -18.25 12.06
CA THR A 59 -8.85 -17.77 13.40
C THR A 59 -7.43 -17.24 13.41
N LEU A 60 -7.22 -16.06 14.01
CA LEU A 60 -5.89 -15.48 14.18
C LEU A 60 -5.07 -16.24 15.23
N SER A 61 -3.76 -16.31 15.03
CA SER A 61 -2.83 -16.65 16.09
C SER A 61 -2.71 -15.52 17.12
N ALA A 62 -2.09 -15.80 18.26
CA ALA A 62 -1.83 -14.77 19.28
C ALA A 62 -0.97 -13.63 18.73
N ASP A 63 0.05 -13.98 17.97
CA ASP A 63 1.01 -13.01 17.38
C ASP A 63 0.34 -12.16 16.28
N GLU A 64 -0.46 -12.78 15.41
CA GLU A 64 -1.24 -12.07 14.40
C GLU A 64 -2.23 -11.08 15.02
N PHE A 65 -2.86 -11.50 16.12
CA PHE A 65 -3.79 -10.63 16.83
C PHE A 65 -3.07 -9.47 17.54
N ALA A 66 -1.88 -9.72 18.11
CA ALA A 66 -1.07 -8.67 18.71
C ALA A 66 -0.61 -7.64 17.65
N ALA A 67 -0.14 -8.12 16.49
CA ALA A 67 0.23 -7.26 15.36
C ALA A 67 -0.96 -6.44 14.84
N LEU A 68 -2.14 -7.06 14.74
CA LEU A 68 -3.36 -6.38 14.32
C LEU A 68 -3.75 -5.26 15.29
N ARG A 69 -3.66 -5.51 16.59
CA ARG A 69 -3.95 -4.49 17.61
C ARG A 69 -3.02 -3.30 17.53
N SER A 70 -1.73 -3.50 17.25
CA SER A 70 -0.78 -2.39 17.11
C SER A 70 -1.09 -1.51 15.89
N GLN A 71 -1.62 -2.08 14.80
CA GLN A 71 -2.06 -1.32 13.62
C GLN A 71 -3.28 -0.42 13.93
N PHE A 72 -4.17 -0.87 14.80
CA PHE A 72 -5.36 -0.08 15.19
C PHE A 72 -5.14 0.84 16.40
N ALA A 73 -4.14 0.59 17.24
CA ALA A 73 -3.82 1.41 18.42
C ALA A 73 -3.36 2.83 18.05
N THR A 74 -2.87 3.05 16.84
CA THR A 74 -2.57 4.38 16.32
C THR A 74 -3.81 5.17 15.91
N SER A 75 -5.00 4.54 15.88
CA SER A 75 -6.21 5.16 15.34
C SER A 75 -7.30 5.46 16.37
N ASN A 76 -7.33 4.80 17.53
CA ASN A 76 -8.29 5.11 18.61
C ASN A 76 -7.88 4.50 19.95
N ASP A 77 -7.62 5.35 20.93
CA ASP A 77 -7.55 5.02 22.35
C ASP A 77 -8.91 4.53 22.86
N SER A 78 -9.07 3.22 22.94
CA SER A 78 -10.02 2.59 23.83
C SER A 78 -9.43 1.31 24.39
N PRO A 79 -8.78 1.37 25.57
CA PRO A 79 -8.36 0.16 26.27
C PRO A 79 -9.62 -0.56 26.76
N GLY A 80 -10.16 -1.43 25.93
CA GLY A 80 -11.21 -2.36 26.32
C GLY A 80 -10.69 -3.27 27.42
N ARG A 81 -11.14 -3.06 28.66
CA ARG A 81 -10.95 -3.95 29.81
C ARG A 81 -11.39 -5.38 29.44
N GLY A 82 -10.45 -6.29 29.47
CA GLY A 82 -10.72 -7.70 29.35
C GLY A 82 -9.92 -8.34 28.21
N GLY A 83 -8.81 -9.04 28.54
CA GLY A 83 -8.12 -9.90 27.61
C GLY A 83 -9.11 -10.90 27.02
N ARG A 84 -9.30 -10.91 25.69
CA ARG A 84 -10.13 -11.92 25.02
C ARG A 84 -9.56 -13.29 25.35
N ARG A 85 -10.39 -14.14 25.93
CA ARG A 85 -10.06 -15.54 26.25
C ARG A 85 -9.89 -16.40 24.99
N TYR A 86 -10.36 -15.93 23.85
CA TYR A 86 -10.35 -16.67 22.59
C TYR A 86 -9.72 -15.81 21.49
N ALA A 87 -8.91 -16.45 20.66
CA ALA A 87 -8.39 -15.85 19.46
C ALA A 87 -9.54 -15.38 18.54
N PRO A 88 -9.52 -14.14 18.04
CA PRO A 88 -10.58 -13.60 17.21
C PRO A 88 -10.64 -14.33 15.87
N ARG A 89 -11.85 -14.45 15.34
CA ARG A 89 -12.08 -14.87 13.96
C ARG A 89 -12.04 -13.65 13.06
N VAL A 90 -11.53 -13.85 11.86
CA VAL A 90 -11.54 -12.84 10.82
C VAL A 90 -12.26 -13.38 9.59
N PHE A 91 -12.91 -12.48 8.89
CA PHE A 91 -13.75 -12.75 7.74
C PHE A 91 -13.23 -12.01 6.53
N THR A 92 -13.05 -12.70 5.42
CA THR A 92 -12.79 -12.10 4.12
C THR A 92 -14.07 -11.43 3.58
N GLU A 93 -13.98 -10.79 2.41
CA GLU A 93 -15.15 -10.24 1.71
C GLU A 93 -16.29 -11.27 1.59
N HIS A 94 -15.94 -12.46 1.10
CA HIS A 94 -16.91 -13.55 0.93
C HIS A 94 -17.48 -14.06 2.27
N GLY A 95 -16.61 -14.15 3.29
CA GLY A 95 -17.03 -14.52 4.63
C GLY A 95 -17.95 -13.48 5.27
N ALA A 96 -17.70 -12.20 5.06
CA ALA A 96 -18.58 -11.14 5.54
C ALA A 96 -19.95 -11.20 4.85
N LEU A 97 -20.00 -11.40 3.53
CA LEU A 97 -21.25 -11.57 2.80
C LEU A 97 -22.03 -12.80 3.27
N MET A 98 -21.33 -13.94 3.44
CA MET A 98 -21.94 -15.16 3.97
C MET A 98 -22.50 -14.96 5.39
N ALA A 99 -21.81 -14.17 6.22
CA ALA A 99 -22.29 -13.84 7.56
C ALA A 99 -23.61 -13.05 7.52
N ALA A 100 -23.79 -12.14 6.58
CA ALA A 100 -25.05 -11.42 6.40
C ALA A 100 -26.20 -12.39 6.05
N THR A 101 -25.94 -13.39 5.22
CA THR A 101 -26.97 -14.37 4.82
C THR A 101 -27.42 -15.27 5.99
N ILE A 102 -26.50 -15.65 6.88
CA ILE A 102 -26.87 -16.49 8.05
C ILE A 102 -27.58 -15.68 9.14
N LEU A 103 -27.33 -14.39 9.24
CA LEU A 103 -28.01 -13.51 10.19
C LEU A 103 -29.42 -13.18 9.73
N ASN A 104 -29.70 -13.23 8.46
CA ASN A 104 -30.99 -13.06 7.81
C ASN A 104 -31.84 -11.91 8.40
N SER A 105 -31.22 -10.78 8.69
CA SER A 105 -31.91 -9.57 9.18
C SER A 105 -31.86 -8.48 8.12
N PRO A 106 -32.92 -7.64 8.01
CA PRO A 106 -32.93 -6.52 7.06
C PRO A 106 -31.68 -5.63 7.18
N ARG A 107 -31.23 -5.38 8.40
CA ARG A 107 -30.02 -4.61 8.67
C ARG A 107 -28.75 -5.30 8.16
N ALA A 108 -28.62 -6.62 8.34
CA ALA A 108 -27.44 -7.34 7.86
C ALA A 108 -27.39 -7.34 6.33
N VAL A 109 -28.52 -7.44 5.65
CA VAL A 109 -28.61 -7.36 4.20
C VAL A 109 -28.20 -5.95 3.71
N GLU A 110 -28.78 -4.91 4.29
CA GLU A 110 -28.46 -3.51 3.95
C GLU A 110 -26.96 -3.23 4.14
N VAL A 111 -26.42 -3.55 5.31
CA VAL A 111 -25.02 -3.29 5.66
C VAL A 111 -24.07 -4.13 4.82
N SER A 112 -24.44 -5.34 4.40
CA SER A 112 -23.58 -6.18 3.56
C SER A 112 -23.19 -5.49 2.25
N VAL A 113 -24.07 -4.69 1.67
CA VAL A 113 -23.77 -3.92 0.46
C VAL A 113 -22.66 -2.89 0.71
N TYR A 114 -22.68 -2.21 1.85
CA TYR A 114 -21.62 -1.26 2.21
C TYR A 114 -20.30 -1.97 2.53
N VAL A 115 -20.35 -3.13 3.17
CA VAL A 115 -19.17 -3.95 3.45
C VAL A 115 -18.50 -4.38 2.15
N VAL A 116 -19.27 -4.92 1.20
CA VAL A 116 -18.75 -5.32 -0.13
C VAL A 116 -18.12 -4.11 -0.83
N ARG A 117 -18.81 -2.97 -0.87
CA ARG A 117 -18.29 -1.74 -1.48
C ARG A 117 -16.97 -1.28 -0.84
N ALA A 118 -16.82 -1.41 0.48
CA ALA A 118 -15.57 -1.08 1.16
C ALA A 118 -14.41 -2.01 0.72
N PHE A 119 -14.64 -3.30 0.58
CA PHE A 119 -13.65 -4.24 0.08
C PHE A 119 -13.27 -3.96 -1.38
N VAL A 120 -14.26 -3.68 -2.25
CA VAL A 120 -14.02 -3.32 -3.65
C VAL A 120 -13.17 -2.05 -3.73
N ARG A 121 -13.52 -1.00 -3.01
CA ARG A 121 -12.76 0.26 -2.97
C ARG A 121 -11.31 0.06 -2.53
N LEU A 122 -11.10 -0.77 -1.50
CA LEU A 122 -9.74 -1.09 -1.07
C LEU A 122 -8.95 -1.86 -2.15
N ARG A 123 -9.60 -2.72 -2.92
CA ARG A 123 -8.97 -3.44 -4.03
C ARG A 123 -8.54 -2.47 -5.14
N GLU A 124 -9.40 -1.53 -5.50
CA GLU A 124 -9.12 -0.48 -6.49
C GLU A 124 -7.96 0.41 -6.06
N LEU A 125 -7.94 0.85 -4.80
CA LEU A 125 -6.83 1.63 -4.23
C LEU A 125 -5.50 0.87 -4.29
N ALA A 126 -5.49 -0.43 -3.97
CA ALA A 126 -4.27 -1.22 -4.07
C ALA A 126 -3.79 -1.41 -5.51
N ALA A 127 -4.70 -1.57 -6.46
CA ALA A 127 -4.35 -1.65 -7.87
C ALA A 127 -3.72 -0.34 -8.37
N SER A 128 -4.28 0.81 -8.00
CA SER A 128 -3.74 2.12 -8.36
C SER A 128 -2.36 2.39 -7.74
N HIS A 129 -2.10 1.91 -6.53
CA HIS A 129 -0.77 2.01 -5.92
C HIS A 129 0.28 1.14 -6.64
N GLY A 130 -0.09 -0.03 -7.12
CA GLY A 130 0.78 -0.89 -7.94
C GLY A 130 1.18 -0.22 -9.25
N ASP A 131 0.25 0.45 -9.92
CA ASP A 131 0.49 1.20 -11.15
C ASP A 131 1.41 2.41 -10.91
N LEU A 132 1.21 3.12 -9.79
CA LEU A 132 2.05 4.24 -9.41
C LEU A 132 3.49 3.81 -9.13
N ALA A 133 3.68 2.69 -8.44
CA ALA A 133 5.01 2.13 -8.18
C ALA A 133 5.76 1.77 -9.47
N LYS A 134 5.07 1.18 -10.45
CA LYS A 134 5.65 0.90 -11.78
C LYS A 134 6.06 2.17 -12.50
N ARG A 135 5.19 3.19 -12.52
CA ARG A 135 5.50 4.48 -13.15
C ARG A 135 6.67 5.19 -12.48
N LEU A 136 6.82 5.04 -11.16
CA LEU A 136 7.96 5.59 -10.42
C LEU A 136 9.26 4.90 -10.84
N ALA A 137 9.27 3.56 -10.90
CA ALA A 137 10.43 2.80 -11.37
C ALA A 137 10.81 3.19 -12.82
N ASP A 138 9.84 3.29 -13.72
CA ASP A 138 10.08 3.75 -15.11
C ASP A 138 10.66 5.16 -15.18
N LEU A 139 10.28 6.04 -14.27
CA LEU A 139 10.83 7.41 -14.19
C LEU A 139 12.25 7.41 -13.63
N GLU A 140 12.53 6.58 -12.64
CA GLU A 140 13.88 6.40 -12.08
C GLU A 140 14.85 5.92 -13.17
N ASP A 141 14.48 4.87 -13.90
CA ASP A 141 15.28 4.33 -15.02
C ASP A 141 15.56 5.40 -16.10
N LYS A 142 14.54 6.17 -16.50
CA LYS A 142 14.68 7.26 -17.47
C LYS A 142 15.59 8.38 -16.98
N THR A 143 15.49 8.71 -15.68
CA THR A 143 16.30 9.76 -15.07
C THR A 143 17.78 9.33 -15.02
N GLU A 144 18.05 8.08 -14.70
CA GLU A 144 19.40 7.53 -14.70
C GLU A 144 20.01 7.50 -16.11
N ALA A 145 19.24 7.06 -17.11
CA ALA A 145 19.67 7.10 -18.51
C ALA A 145 19.96 8.55 -18.99
N LEU A 146 19.14 9.52 -18.56
CA LEU A 146 19.34 10.93 -18.88
C LEU A 146 20.63 11.49 -18.24
N ALA A 147 20.89 11.12 -16.98
CA ALA A 147 22.11 11.50 -16.27
C ALA A 147 23.37 10.96 -16.97
N MET A 148 23.35 9.69 -17.37
CA MET A 148 24.46 9.09 -18.14
C MET A 148 24.69 9.80 -19.46
N ASN A 149 23.65 10.12 -20.23
CA ASN A 149 23.74 10.83 -21.49
C ASN A 149 24.27 12.26 -21.28
N HIS A 150 23.85 12.94 -20.23
CA HIS A 150 24.34 14.28 -19.89
C HIS A 150 25.83 14.26 -19.54
N ASP A 151 26.30 13.24 -18.83
CA ASP A 151 27.72 13.10 -18.48
C ASP A 151 28.59 12.84 -19.72
N VAL A 152 28.11 12.02 -20.65
CA VAL A 152 28.79 11.79 -21.93
C VAL A 152 28.86 13.08 -22.76
N PHE A 153 27.74 13.80 -22.88
CA PHE A 153 27.66 15.08 -23.57
C PHE A 153 28.59 16.11 -22.94
N SER A 154 28.60 16.24 -21.62
CA SER A 154 29.45 17.18 -20.89
C SER A 154 30.95 16.89 -21.11
N ARG A 155 31.37 15.62 -21.10
CA ARG A 155 32.74 15.20 -21.38
C ARG A 155 33.14 15.53 -22.81
N ASN A 156 32.31 15.22 -23.79
CA ASN A 156 32.57 15.51 -25.20
C ASN A 156 32.68 17.03 -25.47
N THR A 157 31.76 17.79 -24.90
CA THR A 157 31.79 19.26 -25.04
C THR A 157 33.05 19.88 -24.43
N LYS A 158 33.47 19.41 -23.25
CA LYS A 158 34.75 19.85 -22.63
C LYS A 158 35.95 19.47 -23.47
N ALA A 159 35.97 18.27 -24.07
CA ALA A 159 37.07 17.87 -24.95
C ALA A 159 37.14 18.73 -26.22
N GLN A 160 36.02 19.03 -26.86
CA GLN A 160 35.92 19.91 -28.02
C GLN A 160 36.37 21.33 -27.70
N LEU A 161 35.90 21.89 -26.58
CA LEU A 161 36.34 23.22 -26.12
C LEU A 161 37.86 23.27 -25.91
N LYS A 162 38.43 22.23 -25.28
CA LYS A 162 39.88 22.16 -25.08
C LYS A 162 40.62 22.17 -26.41
N GLN A 163 40.17 21.37 -27.40
CA GLN A 163 40.80 21.38 -28.74
C GLN A 163 40.77 22.77 -29.41
N VAL A 164 39.64 23.48 -29.30
CA VAL A 164 39.51 24.85 -29.82
C VAL A 164 40.46 25.79 -29.12
N PHE A 165 40.57 25.72 -27.79
CA PHE A 165 41.52 26.57 -27.05
C PHE A 165 42.96 26.24 -27.35
N ASP A 166 43.32 24.97 -27.52
CA ASP A 166 44.68 24.56 -27.89
C ASP A 166 45.05 25.07 -29.29
N ALA A 167 44.14 24.96 -30.28
CA ALA A 167 44.34 25.52 -31.63
C ALA A 167 44.48 27.05 -31.64
N LEU A 168 43.66 27.76 -30.84
CA LEU A 168 43.82 29.22 -30.70
C LEU A 168 45.17 29.60 -30.07
N ARG A 169 45.63 28.82 -29.11
CA ARG A 169 46.93 29.04 -28.47
C ARG A 169 48.09 28.85 -29.44
N GLU A 170 48.02 27.83 -30.29
CA GLU A 170 49.03 27.64 -31.36
C GLU A 170 49.05 28.81 -32.34
N LEU A 171 47.92 29.33 -32.77
CA LEU A 171 47.81 30.49 -33.66
C LEU A 171 48.32 31.80 -33.04
N MET A 172 48.20 31.92 -31.71
CA MET A 172 48.66 33.10 -30.97
C MET A 172 50.13 33.02 -30.53
N THR A 173 50.80 31.88 -30.70
CA THR A 173 52.23 31.78 -30.35
C THR A 173 53.08 32.32 -31.49
N PRO A 174 53.90 33.38 -31.32
CA PRO A 174 54.72 33.89 -32.36
C PRO A 174 55.77 32.84 -32.76
N PRO A 175 56.17 32.81 -34.05
CA PRO A 175 57.22 31.89 -34.52
C PRO A 175 58.52 32.18 -33.79
N ASP A 176 59.24 31.13 -33.40
CA ASP A 176 60.54 31.20 -32.75
C ASP A 176 61.51 32.12 -33.62
N PRO A 177 62.24 33.05 -33.01
CA PRO A 177 63.20 33.88 -33.75
C PRO A 177 64.26 32.96 -34.36
N PRO A 178 64.71 33.26 -35.61
CA PRO A 178 65.66 32.41 -36.30
C PRO A 178 66.95 32.32 -35.47
N LYS A 179 67.44 31.12 -35.21
CA LYS A 179 68.69 30.83 -34.51
C LYS A 179 69.84 31.55 -35.28
N ARG A 180 70.48 32.49 -34.64
CA ARG A 180 71.69 33.09 -35.18
C ARG A 180 72.78 32.04 -35.33
N PRO A 181 73.39 31.87 -36.52
CA PRO A 181 74.53 30.97 -36.65
C PRO A 181 75.68 31.53 -35.84
N ILE A 182 76.25 30.66 -34.99
CA ILE A 182 77.47 30.95 -34.25
C ILE A 182 78.60 30.84 -35.29
N GLY A 183 79.11 31.99 -35.82
CA GLY A 183 80.28 32.03 -36.66
C GLY A 183 81.53 31.81 -35.81
N PHE A 184 82.37 30.91 -36.26
CA PHE A 184 83.75 30.80 -35.84
C PHE A 184 84.55 31.91 -36.49
#